data_a7b51909d1616e75470b37588062a529
#
_entry.id   a7b51909d1616e75470b37588062a529
#
_cell.length_a   1.000
_cell.length_b   1.000
_cell.length_c   1.000
_cell.angle_alpha   90.00
_cell.angle_beta   90.00
_cell.angle_gamma   90.00
#
_symmetry.space_group_name_H-M   'P 1'
#
loop_
_entity.id
_entity.type
_entity.pdbx_description
1 polymer ?
#
loop_
_entity_poly.entity_id
_entity_poly.type
_entity_poly.pdbx_seq_one_letter_code
_entity_poly.pdbx_strand_id
1 'polypeptide(L)'
;MGNTDNYIQIMTESLIMKKSVLEKLVVLNDEQKALIGAEDFDGSAFQDNIDKKSALVDEINRLDNGFDELFCRVRETLEADKENYSQEITRFKSLIRDVTELSVKVEAGEARNRKLVDERFAELKKGVQSAKRSSKMANTYYQSMNKLDDAPQFMDQKK
;
A
#
# COMPACT_ATOMS: atom_id res chain seq x y z
N MET A 1 10.36 -14.16 28.84
CA MET A 1 10.02 -15.17 27.81
C MET A 1 8.65 -14.92 27.21
N GLY A 2 7.58 -14.90 28.00
CA GLY A 2 6.22 -14.72 27.48
C GLY A 2 6.01 -13.44 26.69
N ASN A 3 6.56 -12.32 27.13
CA ASN A 3 6.38 -11.04 26.44
C ASN A 3 7.05 -11.01 25.07
N THR A 4 8.28 -11.54 24.96
CA THR A 4 8.98 -11.59 23.69
C THR A 4 8.25 -12.47 22.70
N ASP A 5 7.80 -13.64 23.12
CA ASP A 5 7.05 -14.54 22.26
C ASP A 5 5.74 -13.90 21.78
N ASN A 6 5.04 -13.20 22.66
CA ASN A 6 3.81 -12.48 22.32
C ASN A 6 4.08 -11.36 21.30
N TYR A 7 5.16 -10.61 21.49
CA TYR A 7 5.54 -9.55 20.57
C TYR A 7 5.89 -10.10 19.19
N ILE A 8 6.63 -11.22 19.15
CA ILE A 8 6.98 -11.89 17.90
C ILE A 8 5.72 -12.34 17.17
N GLN A 9 4.76 -12.91 17.89
CA GLN A 9 3.48 -13.34 17.31
C GLN A 9 2.72 -12.16 16.72
N ILE A 10 2.60 -11.07 17.46
CA ILE A 10 1.90 -9.86 17.00
C ILE A 10 2.59 -9.29 15.77
N MET A 11 3.92 -9.24 15.77
CA MET A 11 4.70 -8.76 14.63
C MET A 11 4.49 -9.64 13.39
N THR A 12 4.47 -10.94 13.57
CA THR A 12 4.21 -11.90 12.49
C THR A 12 2.81 -11.67 11.91
N GLU A 13 1.81 -11.56 12.76
CA GLU A 13 0.44 -11.28 12.34
C GLU A 13 0.33 -9.94 11.61
N SER A 14 1.06 -8.93 12.08
CA SER A 14 1.09 -7.62 11.45
C SER A 14 1.66 -7.69 10.03
N LEU A 15 2.74 -8.45 9.83
CA LEU A 15 3.31 -8.66 8.48
C LEU A 15 2.35 -9.41 7.57
N ILE A 16 1.66 -10.43 8.09
CA ILE A 16 0.66 -11.18 7.33
C ILE A 16 -0.49 -10.27 6.92
N MET A 17 -0.95 -9.41 7.82
CA MET A 17 -2.01 -8.45 7.53
C MET A 17 -1.55 -7.43 6.49
N LYS A 18 -0.33 -6.91 6.62
CA LYS A 18 0.23 -5.97 5.65
C LYS A 18 0.32 -6.60 4.27
N LYS A 19 0.77 -7.84 4.19
CA LYS A 19 0.81 -8.60 2.94
C LYS A 19 -0.58 -8.66 2.30
N SER A 20 -1.61 -9.00 3.08
CA SER A 20 -2.98 -9.06 2.62
C SER A 20 -3.48 -7.71 2.09
N VAL A 21 -3.17 -6.63 2.80
CA VAL A 21 -3.56 -5.27 2.39
C VAL A 21 -2.88 -4.91 1.06
N LEU A 22 -1.61 -5.22 0.92
CA LEU A 22 -0.87 -4.95 -0.32
C LEU A 22 -1.42 -5.76 -1.50
N GLU A 23 -1.81 -7.02 -1.28
CA GLU A 23 -2.46 -7.82 -2.31
C GLU A 23 -3.77 -7.18 -2.78
N LYS A 24 -4.55 -6.65 -1.86
CA LYS A 24 -5.78 -5.91 -2.20
C LYS A 24 -5.49 -4.65 -3.00
N LEU A 25 -4.41 -3.93 -2.65
CA LEU A 25 -4.01 -2.74 -3.41
C LEU A 25 -3.61 -3.09 -4.84
N VAL A 26 -2.93 -4.21 -5.06
CA VAL A 26 -2.61 -4.68 -6.41
C VAL A 26 -3.89 -4.90 -7.22
N VAL A 27 -4.88 -5.57 -6.63
CA VAL A 27 -6.16 -5.81 -7.28
C VAL A 27 -6.88 -4.48 -7.59
N LEU A 28 -6.90 -3.55 -6.64
CA LEU A 28 -7.55 -2.25 -6.83
C LEU A 28 -6.84 -1.41 -7.89
N ASN A 29 -5.52 -1.53 -8.02
CA ASN A 29 -4.78 -0.84 -9.09
C ASN A 29 -5.14 -1.40 -10.47
N ASP A 30 -5.34 -2.70 -10.60
CA ASP A 30 -5.80 -3.31 -11.85
C ASP A 30 -7.24 -2.92 -12.17
N GLU A 31 -8.11 -2.87 -11.17
CA GLU A 31 -9.47 -2.36 -11.30
C GLU A 31 -9.47 -0.90 -11.75
N GLN A 32 -8.62 -0.07 -11.15
CA GLN A 32 -8.49 1.34 -11.51
C GLN A 32 -8.03 1.50 -12.95
N LYS A 33 -7.08 0.68 -13.39
CA LYS A 33 -6.63 0.67 -14.79
C LYS A 33 -7.80 0.40 -15.74
N ALA A 34 -8.63 -0.58 -15.41
CA ALA A 34 -9.79 -0.93 -16.21
C ALA A 34 -10.82 0.22 -16.25
N LEU A 35 -11.05 0.88 -15.11
CA LEU A 35 -11.96 2.02 -15.02
C LEU A 35 -11.48 3.20 -15.88
N ILE A 36 -10.18 3.49 -15.83
CA ILE A 36 -9.58 4.57 -16.61
C ILE A 36 -9.69 4.29 -18.11
N GLY A 37 -9.52 3.03 -18.51
CA GLY A 37 -9.54 2.62 -19.91
C GLY A 37 -10.92 2.34 -20.51
N ALA A 38 -11.97 2.38 -19.70
CA ALA A 38 -13.33 2.10 -20.17
C ALA A 38 -13.80 3.17 -21.14
N GLU A 39 -14.54 2.77 -22.18
CA GLU A 39 -15.12 3.71 -23.14
C GLU A 39 -16.00 4.74 -22.43
N ASP A 40 -16.91 4.27 -21.59
CA ASP A 40 -17.73 5.11 -20.74
C ASP A 40 -17.07 5.24 -19.38
N PHE A 41 -16.42 6.37 -19.15
CA PHE A 41 -15.74 6.62 -17.87
C PHE A 41 -16.77 6.81 -16.75
N ASP A 42 -16.76 5.88 -15.80
CA ASP A 42 -17.63 5.91 -14.62
C ASP A 42 -16.92 6.62 -13.46
N GLY A 43 -17.19 7.91 -13.30
CA GLY A 43 -16.60 8.73 -12.25
C GLY A 43 -16.94 8.26 -10.83
N SER A 44 -18.14 7.72 -10.63
CA SER A 44 -18.55 7.21 -9.33
C SER A 44 -17.75 5.96 -8.94
N ALA A 45 -17.62 5.02 -9.85
CA ALA A 45 -16.82 3.81 -9.63
C ALA A 45 -15.35 4.14 -9.42
N PHE A 46 -14.83 5.12 -10.17
CA PHE A 46 -13.44 5.59 -10.01
C PHE A 46 -13.23 6.20 -8.62
N GLN A 47 -14.15 7.01 -8.15
CA GLN A 47 -14.09 7.61 -6.81
C GLN A 47 -14.14 6.54 -5.71
N ASP A 48 -15.02 5.56 -5.84
CA ASP A 48 -15.11 4.45 -4.89
C ASP A 48 -13.80 3.68 -4.81
N ASN A 49 -13.16 3.46 -5.95
CA ASN A 49 -11.85 2.80 -6.03
C ASN A 49 -10.80 3.60 -5.26
N ILE A 50 -10.74 4.92 -5.47
CA ILE A 50 -9.82 5.80 -4.76
C ILE A 50 -10.05 5.74 -3.24
N ASP A 51 -11.31 5.77 -2.82
CA ASP A 51 -11.66 5.73 -1.40
C ASP A 51 -11.22 4.42 -0.75
N LYS A 52 -11.40 3.30 -1.42
CA LYS A 52 -10.95 1.99 -0.94
C LYS A 52 -9.43 1.94 -0.83
N LYS A 53 -8.72 2.43 -1.83
CA LYS A 53 -7.25 2.49 -1.81
C LYS A 53 -6.75 3.35 -0.65
N SER A 54 -7.37 4.49 -0.44
CA SER A 54 -7.01 5.42 0.64
C SER A 54 -7.17 4.76 2.02
N ALA A 55 -8.26 4.03 2.23
CA ALA A 55 -8.49 3.30 3.48
C ALA A 55 -7.42 2.23 3.73
N LEU A 56 -7.01 1.52 2.68
CA LEU A 56 -5.96 0.49 2.78
C LEU A 56 -4.59 1.11 3.07
N VAL A 57 -4.28 2.29 2.52
CA VAL A 57 -3.04 3.01 2.84
C VAL A 57 -3.01 3.40 4.31
N ASP A 58 -4.11 3.88 4.86
CA ASP A 58 -4.22 4.19 6.29
C ASP A 58 -3.94 2.95 7.14
N GLU A 59 -4.46 1.81 6.73
CA GLU A 59 -4.23 0.54 7.43
C GLU A 59 -2.75 0.14 7.40
N ILE A 60 -2.07 0.32 6.26
CA ILE A 60 -0.62 0.06 6.15
C ILE A 60 0.15 0.93 7.14
N ASN A 61 -0.17 2.21 7.21
CA ASN A 61 0.50 3.14 8.13
C ASN A 61 0.31 2.71 9.58
N ARG A 62 -0.88 2.29 9.94
CA ARG A 62 -1.18 1.78 11.27
C ARG A 62 -0.36 0.53 11.60
N LEU A 63 -0.31 -0.41 10.66
CA LEU A 63 0.45 -1.66 10.83
C LEU A 63 1.95 -1.40 10.94
N ASP A 64 2.49 -0.50 10.13
CA ASP A 64 3.92 -0.16 10.15
C ASP A 64 4.32 0.48 11.48
N ASN A 65 3.52 1.39 11.99
CA ASN A 65 3.79 2.03 13.28
C ASN A 65 3.79 1.02 14.42
N GLY A 66 2.82 0.11 14.43
CA GLY A 66 2.74 -0.95 15.44
C GLY A 66 3.92 -1.92 15.36
N PHE A 67 4.30 -2.31 14.15
CA PHE A 67 5.43 -3.21 13.92
C PHE A 67 6.74 -2.58 14.40
N ASP A 68 7.01 -1.33 14.04
CA ASP A 68 8.24 -0.64 14.40
C ASP A 68 8.40 -0.54 15.93
N GLU A 69 7.32 -0.21 16.62
CA GLU A 69 7.33 -0.13 18.08
C GLU A 69 7.71 -1.47 18.71
N LEU A 70 7.10 -2.55 18.26
CA LEU A 70 7.38 -3.89 18.79
C LEU A 70 8.77 -4.37 18.40
N PHE A 71 9.22 -4.08 17.19
CA PHE A 71 10.55 -4.45 16.73
C PHE A 71 11.62 -3.83 17.60
N CYS A 72 11.48 -2.55 17.95
CA CYS A 72 12.44 -1.88 18.85
C CYS A 72 12.54 -2.56 20.20
N ARG A 73 11.46 -3.14 20.70
CA ARG A 73 11.44 -3.83 22.00
C ARG A 73 12.10 -5.20 21.97
N VAL A 74 12.01 -5.93 20.85
CA VAL A 74 12.48 -7.33 20.79
C VAL A 74 13.81 -7.50 20.06
N ARG A 75 14.27 -6.47 19.39
CA ARG A 75 15.44 -6.53 18.51
C ARG A 75 16.67 -7.12 19.22
N GLU A 76 16.99 -6.61 20.39
CA GLU A 76 18.18 -7.06 21.14
C GLU A 76 18.04 -8.52 21.55
N THR A 77 16.87 -8.93 22.00
CA THR A 77 16.59 -10.31 22.37
C THR A 77 16.76 -11.26 21.19
N LEU A 78 16.25 -10.88 20.02
CA LEU A 78 16.39 -11.69 18.81
C LEU A 78 17.85 -11.80 18.35
N GLU A 79 18.62 -10.72 18.44
CA GLU A 79 20.02 -10.71 18.06
C GLU A 79 20.88 -11.53 19.03
N ALA A 80 20.58 -11.46 20.33
CA ALA A 80 21.34 -12.16 21.36
C ALA A 80 21.06 -13.66 21.36
N ASP A 81 19.90 -14.11 20.92
CA ASP A 81 19.45 -15.49 21.03
C ASP A 81 18.94 -16.03 19.68
N LYS A 82 19.74 -15.82 18.64
CA LYS A 82 19.38 -16.18 17.27
C LYS A 82 19.04 -17.66 17.10
N GLU A 83 19.72 -18.54 17.82
CA GLU A 83 19.50 -19.97 17.68
C GLU A 83 18.10 -20.39 18.12
N ASN A 84 17.62 -19.82 19.23
CA ASN A 84 16.30 -20.13 19.75
C ASN A 84 15.17 -19.51 18.90
N TYR A 85 15.48 -18.45 18.16
CA TYR A 85 14.50 -17.74 17.34
C TYR A 85 14.75 -17.92 15.84
N SER A 86 15.51 -18.94 15.44
CA SER A 86 15.90 -19.13 14.03
C SER A 86 14.71 -19.31 13.11
N GLN A 87 13.67 -20.03 13.53
CA GLN A 87 12.46 -20.23 12.74
C GLN A 87 11.67 -18.93 12.56
N GLU A 88 11.54 -18.18 13.64
CA GLU A 88 10.84 -16.90 13.64
C GLU A 88 11.57 -15.89 12.76
N ILE A 89 12.90 -15.83 12.85
CA ILE A 89 13.73 -14.95 12.03
C ILE A 89 13.58 -15.32 10.54
N THR A 90 13.63 -16.61 10.22
CA THR A 90 13.46 -17.10 8.84
C THR A 90 12.08 -16.71 8.30
N ARG A 91 11.04 -16.85 9.11
CA ARG A 91 9.70 -16.49 8.75
C ARG A 91 9.55 -14.98 8.52
N PHE A 92 10.14 -14.17 9.40
CA PHE A 92 10.17 -12.71 9.23
C PHE A 92 10.84 -12.32 7.91
N LYS A 93 11.99 -12.90 7.61
CA LYS A 93 12.70 -12.60 6.36
C LYS A 93 11.86 -12.93 5.14
N SER A 94 11.16 -14.07 5.17
CA SER A 94 10.28 -14.49 4.10
C SER A 94 9.11 -13.52 3.93
N LEU A 95 8.45 -13.14 5.04
CA LEU A 95 7.34 -12.21 5.01
C LEU A 95 7.76 -10.82 4.56
N ILE A 96 8.91 -10.35 5.02
CA ILE A 96 9.46 -9.05 4.61
C ILE A 96 9.75 -9.05 3.11
N ARG A 97 10.28 -10.14 2.59
CA ARG A 97 10.52 -10.30 1.15
C ARG A 97 9.21 -10.20 0.36
N ASP A 98 8.19 -10.94 0.80
CA ASP A 98 6.88 -10.92 0.14
C ASP A 98 6.26 -9.52 0.17
N VAL A 99 6.33 -8.86 1.31
CA VAL A 99 5.84 -7.48 1.49
C VAL A 99 6.60 -6.52 0.58
N THR A 100 7.92 -6.66 0.49
CA THR A 100 8.75 -5.81 -0.36
C THR A 100 8.39 -5.99 -1.84
N GLU A 101 8.25 -7.23 -2.29
CA GLU A 101 7.87 -7.52 -3.67
C GLU A 101 6.49 -6.94 -4.01
N LEU A 102 5.53 -7.09 -3.10
CA LEU A 102 4.19 -6.53 -3.28
C LEU A 102 4.20 -5.00 -3.27
N SER A 103 5.03 -4.39 -2.41
CA SER A 103 5.16 -2.93 -2.36
C SER A 103 5.70 -2.38 -3.68
N VAL A 104 6.68 -3.05 -4.28
CA VAL A 104 7.20 -2.68 -5.61
C VAL A 104 6.10 -2.79 -6.66
N LYS A 105 5.29 -3.84 -6.63
CA LYS A 105 4.15 -4.00 -7.54
C LYS A 105 3.12 -2.88 -7.37
N VAL A 106 2.81 -2.51 -6.14
CA VAL A 106 1.87 -1.43 -5.85
C VAL A 106 2.40 -0.11 -6.40
N GLU A 107 3.67 0.20 -6.13
CA GLU A 107 4.31 1.44 -6.62
C GLU A 107 4.31 1.50 -8.15
N ALA A 108 4.65 0.40 -8.81
CA ALA A 108 4.64 0.32 -10.27
C ALA A 108 3.22 0.52 -10.83
N GLY A 109 2.22 -0.10 -10.19
CA GLY A 109 0.82 0.08 -10.56
C GLY A 109 0.33 1.51 -10.39
N GLU A 110 0.75 2.17 -9.30
CA GLU A 110 0.42 3.57 -9.06
C GLU A 110 1.03 4.48 -10.13
N ALA A 111 2.31 4.27 -10.46
CA ALA A 111 2.99 5.07 -11.49
C ALA A 111 2.31 4.89 -12.85
N ARG A 112 1.98 3.65 -13.21
CA ARG A 112 1.24 3.33 -14.44
C ARG A 112 -0.11 4.04 -14.48
N ASN A 113 -0.87 3.92 -13.40
CA ASN A 113 -2.23 4.48 -13.34
C ASN A 113 -2.20 6.00 -13.33
N ARG A 114 -1.22 6.62 -12.68
CA ARG A 114 -1.07 8.08 -12.69
C ARG A 114 -0.90 8.60 -14.12
N LYS A 115 -0.07 7.93 -14.90
CA LYS A 115 0.13 8.27 -16.31
C LYS A 115 -1.17 8.11 -17.12
N LEU A 116 -1.88 7.00 -16.91
CA LEU A 116 -3.14 6.74 -17.60
C LEU A 116 -4.22 7.76 -17.23
N VAL A 117 -4.28 8.16 -15.96
CA VAL A 117 -5.20 9.19 -15.49
C VAL A 117 -4.91 10.52 -16.16
N ASP A 118 -3.65 10.92 -16.23
CA ASP A 118 -3.26 12.17 -16.89
C ASP A 118 -3.68 12.18 -18.36
N GLU A 119 -3.44 11.10 -19.06
CA GLU A 119 -3.82 10.95 -20.47
C GLU A 119 -5.35 10.99 -20.64
N ARG A 120 -6.08 10.27 -19.80
CA ARG A 120 -7.55 10.20 -19.88
C ARG A 120 -8.21 11.54 -19.58
N PHE A 121 -7.76 12.23 -18.54
CA PHE A 121 -8.33 13.52 -18.17
C PHE A 121 -7.97 14.62 -19.17
N ALA A 122 -6.80 14.51 -19.81
CA ALA A 122 -6.45 15.40 -20.93
C ALA A 122 -7.44 15.22 -22.09
N GLU A 123 -7.81 13.98 -22.42
CA GLU A 123 -8.82 13.69 -23.43
C GLU A 123 -10.20 14.23 -23.04
N LEU A 124 -10.61 14.02 -21.77
CA LEU A 124 -11.89 14.50 -21.27
C LEU A 124 -11.97 16.03 -21.26
N LYS A 125 -10.87 16.71 -21.01
CA LYS A 125 -10.80 18.19 -21.08
C LYS A 125 -11.00 18.71 -22.49
N LYS A 126 -10.61 17.97 -23.51
CA LYS A 126 -10.84 18.34 -24.90
C LYS A 126 -12.33 18.26 -25.25
N GLY A 127 -13.10 17.42 -24.55
CA GLY A 127 -14.54 17.38 -24.66
C GLY A 127 -15.16 18.41 -23.70
N VAL A 128 -15.61 19.51 -24.23
CA VAL A 128 -15.95 20.76 -23.53
C VAL A 128 -16.92 20.60 -22.34
N GLN A 129 -17.74 19.55 -22.32
CA GLN A 129 -18.85 19.45 -21.36
C GLN A 129 -18.49 18.90 -19.99
N SER A 130 -17.33 18.31 -19.83
CA SER A 130 -16.92 17.65 -18.57
C SER A 130 -15.71 18.27 -17.91
N ALA A 131 -15.21 19.40 -18.41
CA ALA A 131 -13.95 20.00 -17.93
C ALA A 131 -13.94 20.24 -16.42
N LYS A 132 -15.01 20.76 -15.86
CA LYS A 132 -15.14 21.08 -14.43
C LYS A 132 -15.17 19.83 -13.57
N ARG A 133 -15.88 18.82 -14.04
CA ARG A 133 -16.01 17.52 -13.35
C ARG A 133 -14.71 16.74 -13.38
N SER A 134 -14.04 16.76 -14.53
CA SER A 134 -12.75 16.09 -14.71
C SER A 134 -11.67 16.71 -13.81
N SER A 135 -11.65 18.02 -13.66
CA SER A 135 -10.70 18.70 -12.75
C SER A 135 -10.90 18.28 -11.30
N LYS A 136 -12.16 18.15 -10.87
CA LYS A 136 -12.49 17.68 -9.52
C LYS A 136 -12.02 16.26 -9.28
N MET A 137 -12.24 15.37 -10.24
CA MET A 137 -11.80 13.97 -10.17
C MET A 137 -10.28 13.87 -10.12
N ALA A 138 -9.58 14.63 -10.94
CA ALA A 138 -8.12 14.65 -10.96
C ALA A 138 -7.57 15.12 -9.62
N ASN A 139 -8.13 16.17 -9.03
CA ASN A 139 -7.69 16.66 -7.73
C ASN A 139 -7.86 15.59 -6.65
N THR A 140 -8.97 14.89 -6.64
CA THR A 140 -9.24 13.81 -5.70
C THR A 140 -8.19 12.70 -5.86
N TYR A 141 -7.88 12.33 -7.09
CA TYR A 141 -6.86 11.32 -7.37
C TYR A 141 -5.50 11.75 -6.82
N TYR A 142 -5.06 12.97 -7.11
CA TYR A 142 -3.75 13.46 -6.66
C TYR A 142 -3.64 13.56 -5.14
N GLN A 143 -4.72 13.93 -4.47
CA GLN A 143 -4.74 13.93 -3.00
C GLN A 143 -4.52 12.52 -2.44
N SER A 144 -5.17 11.53 -3.03
CA SER A 144 -4.99 10.12 -2.62
C SER A 144 -3.59 9.61 -2.92
N MET A 145 -3.01 10.00 -4.05
CA MET A 145 -1.65 9.59 -4.43
C MET A 145 -0.59 10.21 -3.54
N ASN A 146 -0.74 11.47 -3.16
CA ASN A 146 0.17 12.10 -2.22
C ASN A 146 0.17 11.36 -0.88
N LYS A 147 -0.98 10.93 -0.42
CA LYS A 147 -1.13 10.12 0.78
C LYS A 147 -0.41 8.78 0.64
N LEU A 148 -0.50 8.14 -0.53
CA LEU A 148 0.15 6.86 -0.82
C LEU A 148 1.67 7.01 -0.93
N ASP A 149 2.14 8.09 -1.54
CA ASP A 149 3.58 8.37 -1.67
C ASP A 149 4.24 8.51 -0.31
N ASP A 150 3.53 9.05 0.68
CA ASP A 150 4.03 9.16 2.04
C ASP A 150 3.96 7.85 2.82
N ALA A 151 3.08 6.93 2.44
CA ALA A 151 2.78 5.72 3.18
C ALA A 151 3.94 4.71 3.25
N PRO A 152 4.67 4.40 2.16
CA PRO A 152 5.66 3.32 2.19
C PRO A 152 7.06 3.73 2.64
N GLN A 153 7.22 4.84 3.32
CA GLN A 153 8.52 5.28 3.83
C GLN A 153 9.18 4.24 4.74
N PHE A 154 8.38 3.47 5.42
CA PHE A 154 8.83 2.32 6.20
C PHE A 154 9.72 1.39 5.37
N MET A 155 9.35 1.12 4.12
CA MET A 155 10.12 0.22 3.25
C MET A 155 11.47 0.83 2.86
N ASP A 156 11.51 2.12 2.61
CA ASP A 156 12.74 2.82 2.26
C ASP A 156 13.72 2.86 3.44
N GLN A 157 13.22 2.99 4.64
CA GLN A 157 14.04 3.03 5.85
C GLN A 157 14.66 1.68 6.21
N LYS A 158 14.17 0.60 5.67
CA LYS A 158 14.66 -0.76 5.95
C LYS A 158 15.80 -1.22 5.04
N LYS A 159 16.18 -0.41 4.13
CA LYS A 159 17.34 -0.67 3.26
C LYS A 159 18.67 -0.47 4.02
#